data_85286eab01a86b2f5d3ba09d9272d801
#
_entry.id   85286eab01a86b2f5d3ba09d9272d801
#
_cell.length_a   1.000
_cell.length_b   1.000
_cell.length_c   1.000
_cell.angle_alpha   90.00
_cell.angle_beta   90.00
_cell.angle_gamma   90.00
#
_symmetry.space_group_name_H-M   'P 1'
#
loop_
_entity.id
_entity.type
_entity.pdbx_description
1 polymer ?
#
loop_
_entity_poly.entity_id
_entity_poly.type
_entity_poly.pdbx_seq_one_letter_code
_entity_poly.pdbx_strand_id
1 'polypeptide(L)'
;MGRVAPVAIVLAFALFHHQPRGAEAPPMITSEGLATDQMLPSLDGSAAELPLSAAAPGNLTLNDAVNRAVNWHPSIREAIGKLLAQNEQIEVAKSKYYPQVSAGVNNGYSNTYTDHGYSPSLVLSVSQMLYDFGKVASQVRAETAGAAQQQANVLLSIDTVAHETANAIVQTQSWQQMVEAAEEQLVALDSIGKLIRQRSDEGTTSLSDVVQTEARIESARSQLAQYQANLDSAKASLMSWLGWNSLNGINNDFPAKLARSCETATPDDRLVPAVLAAWAQANVARANLDYASAQMTPTISLEPSVQHYLNDKYPSHEVLDKTQYSTWVKVEMPLYQGGGLTARRNAASHAVDAAQSTIQRTRLDVRQKLMEARSQAMSLASALQILRRQQQLSERTRELYQQQYLDLGSRPLLDVLNAEQEVYQARFAELQTESQLHQLQLNCLYNTGALRQAFALNHRSIQSVEIQP
;
A
#
# COMPACT_ATOMS: atom_id res chain seq x y z
N MET A 1 73.67 3.39 -45.93
CA MET A 1 73.64 4.52 -44.97
C MET A 1 72.36 5.31 -45.21
N GLY A 2 71.32 5.02 -44.52
CA GLY A 2 70.03 5.70 -44.57
C GLY A 2 69.51 5.85 -43.16
N ARG A 3 69.41 7.07 -42.67
CA ARG A 3 69.07 7.45 -41.29
C ARG A 3 67.58 7.13 -41.04
N VAL A 4 67.33 6.30 -40.06
CA VAL A 4 66.00 6.12 -39.47
C VAL A 4 65.77 7.25 -38.47
N ALA A 5 64.77 8.09 -38.69
CA ALA A 5 64.32 9.07 -37.77
C ALA A 5 63.30 8.43 -36.79
N PRO A 6 63.42 8.66 -35.47
CA PRO A 6 62.44 8.14 -34.53
C PRO A 6 61.21 9.01 -34.59
N VAL A 7 60.06 8.41 -34.91
CA VAL A 7 58.74 9.02 -34.75
C VAL A 7 58.46 9.07 -33.22
N ALA A 8 58.56 10.24 -32.64
CA ALA A 8 58.15 10.50 -31.25
C ALA A 8 56.60 10.47 -31.21
N ILE A 9 56.05 9.44 -30.56
CA ILE A 9 54.62 9.40 -30.22
C ILE A 9 54.43 10.38 -29.06
N VAL A 10 53.97 11.57 -29.36
CA VAL A 10 53.51 12.55 -28.35
C VAL A 10 52.19 12.03 -27.84
N LEU A 11 52.20 11.34 -26.71
CA LEU A 11 51.04 11.10 -25.89
C LEU A 11 50.68 12.45 -25.27
N ALA A 12 49.73 13.18 -25.90
CA ALA A 12 49.06 14.32 -25.28
C ALA A 12 48.19 13.79 -24.13
N PHE A 13 48.81 13.71 -22.95
CA PHE A 13 48.05 13.72 -21.71
C PHE A 13 47.36 15.08 -21.62
N ALA A 14 46.09 15.14 -22.03
CA ALA A 14 45.21 16.21 -21.66
C ALA A 14 45.07 16.13 -20.13
N LEU A 15 45.93 16.85 -19.41
CA LEU A 15 45.72 17.18 -18.01
C LEU A 15 44.38 17.96 -17.95
N PHE A 16 43.29 17.23 -17.73
CA PHE A 16 42.07 17.85 -17.23
C PHE A 16 42.42 18.48 -15.87
N HIS A 17 42.73 19.77 -15.92
CA HIS A 17 42.69 20.59 -14.73
C HIS A 17 41.30 20.49 -14.14
N HIS A 18 41.14 19.62 -13.16
CA HIS A 18 40.02 19.72 -12.24
C HIS A 18 40.20 21.04 -11.48
N GLN A 19 39.64 22.13 -11.98
CA GLN A 19 39.32 23.24 -11.13
C GLN A 19 38.38 22.70 -10.04
N PRO A 20 38.67 22.93 -8.77
CA PRO A 20 37.70 22.63 -7.72
C PRO A 20 36.50 23.52 -8.03
N ARG A 21 35.42 22.94 -8.56
CA ARG A 21 34.13 23.58 -8.57
C ARG A 21 33.80 23.89 -7.13
N GLY A 22 33.72 25.19 -6.82
CA GLY A 22 33.19 25.65 -5.54
C GLY A 22 31.90 24.88 -5.29
N ALA A 23 31.69 24.46 -4.04
CA ALA A 23 30.50 23.75 -3.63
C ALA A 23 29.29 24.52 -4.17
N GLU A 24 28.70 24.03 -5.28
CA GLU A 24 27.43 24.50 -5.74
C GLU A 24 26.44 24.28 -4.59
N ALA A 25 25.76 25.35 -4.18
CA ALA A 25 24.67 25.22 -3.23
C ALA A 25 23.72 24.12 -3.72
N PRO A 26 23.23 23.23 -2.82
CA PRO A 26 22.36 22.17 -3.23
C PRO A 26 21.20 22.74 -4.06
N PRO A 27 20.83 22.10 -5.19
CA PRO A 27 19.78 22.63 -6.06
C PRO A 27 18.50 22.80 -5.24
N MET A 28 17.94 24.02 -5.30
CA MET A 28 16.69 24.32 -4.59
C MET A 28 15.57 23.58 -5.33
N ILE A 29 15.03 22.53 -4.70
CA ILE A 29 13.92 21.77 -5.25
C ILE A 29 12.64 22.56 -4.97
N THR A 30 12.01 23.08 -6.01
CA THR A 30 10.70 23.72 -5.91
C THR A 30 9.65 22.84 -6.59
N SER A 31 8.45 22.79 -6.03
CA SER A 31 7.34 22.05 -6.63
C SER A 31 7.02 22.52 -8.06
N GLU A 32 7.19 23.81 -8.33
CA GLU A 32 7.01 24.41 -9.65
C GLU A 32 8.11 23.96 -10.63
N GLY A 33 9.36 23.86 -10.17
CA GLY A 33 10.47 23.30 -10.97
C GLY A 33 10.28 21.85 -11.32
N LEU A 34 9.77 21.03 -10.38
CA LEU A 34 9.45 19.64 -10.64
C LEU A 34 8.27 19.47 -11.60
N ALA A 35 7.26 20.34 -11.54
CA ALA A 35 6.09 20.27 -12.42
C ALA A 35 6.42 20.67 -13.86
N THR A 36 7.45 21.53 -14.07
CA THR A 36 7.90 22.00 -15.39
C THR A 36 9.07 21.19 -15.95
N ASP A 37 9.68 20.29 -15.18
CA ASP A 37 10.78 19.44 -15.63
C ASP A 37 10.27 18.45 -16.68
N GLN A 38 10.81 18.56 -17.90
CA GLN A 38 10.47 17.67 -19.03
C GLN A 38 10.83 16.18 -18.77
N MET A 39 11.55 15.87 -17.69
CA MET A 39 11.85 14.51 -17.27
C MET A 39 10.71 13.84 -16.51
N LEU A 40 9.77 14.61 -15.96
CA LEU A 40 8.56 14.02 -15.42
C LEU A 40 7.58 13.75 -16.56
N PRO A 41 6.95 12.56 -16.64
CA PRO A 41 5.86 12.35 -17.57
C PRO A 41 4.84 13.46 -17.33
N SER A 42 4.43 14.15 -18.40
CA SER A 42 3.48 15.25 -18.29
C SER A 42 2.29 14.79 -17.44
N LEU A 43 2.00 15.50 -16.36
CA LEU A 43 0.82 15.24 -15.54
C LEU A 43 -0.48 15.39 -16.36
N ASP A 44 -0.40 15.97 -17.56
CA ASP A 44 -1.44 16.04 -18.60
C ASP A 44 -1.66 14.71 -19.35
N GLY A 45 -0.76 13.74 -19.19
CA GLY A 45 -0.95 12.42 -19.78
C GLY A 45 -1.97 11.65 -18.99
N SER A 46 -3.16 11.60 -19.45
CA SER A 46 -4.17 10.53 -19.38
C SER A 46 -3.91 9.34 -18.39
N ALA A 47 -3.36 9.58 -17.21
CA ALA A 47 -3.88 8.90 -16.04
C ALA A 47 -5.35 9.33 -16.07
N ALA A 48 -6.20 8.51 -16.72
CA ALA A 48 -7.62 8.77 -16.76
C ALA A 48 -7.99 9.23 -15.37
N GLU A 49 -8.29 10.53 -15.23
CA GLU A 49 -8.83 11.04 -13.99
C GLU A 49 -9.90 10.04 -13.65
N LEU A 50 -9.67 9.28 -12.60
CA LEU A 50 -10.67 8.32 -12.16
C LEU A 50 -11.90 9.19 -11.95
N PRO A 51 -12.98 9.02 -12.71
CA PRO A 51 -14.10 9.93 -12.62
C PRO A 51 -14.55 9.92 -11.17
N LEU A 52 -14.23 11.01 -10.44
CA LEU A 52 -14.82 11.33 -9.16
C LEU A 52 -16.31 11.60 -9.43
N SER A 53 -17.04 10.62 -9.88
CA SER A 53 -18.40 10.78 -10.32
C SER A 53 -19.15 9.48 -10.28
N ALA A 54 -19.74 9.23 -9.18
CA ALA A 54 -21.09 8.70 -9.12
C ALA A 54 -21.76 9.41 -7.95
N ALA A 55 -22.96 9.88 -8.11
CA ALA A 55 -23.75 10.31 -6.98
C ALA A 55 -23.78 9.15 -5.99
N ALA A 56 -23.37 9.43 -4.75
CA ALA A 56 -23.43 8.43 -3.69
C ALA A 56 -24.87 7.90 -3.58
N PRO A 57 -25.08 6.61 -3.36
CA PRO A 57 -26.43 6.10 -3.09
C PRO A 57 -27.00 6.78 -1.85
N GLY A 58 -28.32 6.98 -1.83
CA GLY A 58 -28.99 7.68 -0.72
C GLY A 58 -28.93 6.95 0.63
N ASN A 59 -28.47 5.70 0.66
CA ASN A 59 -28.36 4.88 1.87
C ASN A 59 -27.16 3.91 1.69
N LEU A 60 -25.96 4.39 1.97
CA LEU A 60 -24.70 3.63 1.80
C LEU A 60 -24.57 2.58 2.91
N THR A 61 -24.54 1.30 2.52
CA THR A 61 -24.25 0.21 3.46
C THR A 61 -22.75 -0.06 3.58
N LEU A 62 -22.33 -0.74 4.66
CA LEU A 62 -20.95 -1.19 4.86
C LEU A 62 -20.43 -2.04 3.68
N ASN A 63 -21.26 -2.97 3.18
CA ASN A 63 -20.91 -3.83 2.05
C ASN A 63 -20.72 -3.02 0.75
N ASP A 64 -21.61 -2.07 0.48
CA ASP A 64 -21.54 -1.25 -0.74
C ASP A 64 -20.30 -0.36 -0.73
N ALA A 65 -19.96 0.22 0.43
CA ALA A 65 -18.76 1.02 0.61
C ALA A 65 -17.49 0.20 0.32
N VAL A 66 -17.34 -0.97 0.94
CA VAL A 66 -16.20 -1.86 0.72
C VAL A 66 -16.11 -2.31 -0.73
N ASN A 67 -17.22 -2.75 -1.33
CA ASN A 67 -17.25 -3.15 -2.73
C ASN A 67 -16.89 -1.99 -3.68
N ARG A 68 -17.36 -0.78 -3.41
CA ARG A 68 -17.00 0.41 -4.19
C ARG A 68 -15.51 0.71 -4.08
N ALA A 69 -14.98 0.77 -2.85
CA ALA A 69 -13.57 1.09 -2.61
C ALA A 69 -12.63 0.09 -3.29
N VAL A 70 -12.88 -1.20 -3.13
CA VAL A 70 -12.04 -2.25 -3.73
C VAL A 70 -12.05 -2.18 -5.26
N ASN A 71 -13.18 -1.87 -5.89
CA ASN A 71 -13.26 -1.76 -7.35
C ASN A 71 -12.69 -0.44 -7.90
N TRP A 72 -12.49 0.56 -7.05
CA TRP A 72 -12.06 1.89 -7.49
C TRP A 72 -10.67 2.29 -7.01
N HIS A 73 -10.25 1.93 -5.79
CA HIS A 73 -9.11 2.54 -5.11
C HIS A 73 -7.78 2.35 -5.88
N PRO A 74 -7.01 3.44 -6.09
CA PRO A 74 -5.79 3.42 -6.91
C PRO A 74 -4.68 2.50 -6.39
N SER A 75 -4.60 2.25 -5.07
CA SER A 75 -3.56 1.38 -4.49
C SER A 75 -3.65 -0.07 -4.97
N ILE A 76 -4.87 -0.55 -5.27
CA ILE A 76 -5.05 -1.90 -5.85
C ILE A 76 -4.55 -1.91 -7.29
N ARG A 77 -4.83 -0.86 -8.07
CA ARG A 77 -4.33 -0.72 -9.44
C ARG A 77 -2.80 -0.63 -9.47
N GLU A 78 -2.21 0.08 -8.51
CA GLU A 78 -0.74 0.12 -8.34
C GLU A 78 -0.17 -1.29 -8.09
N ALA A 79 -0.78 -2.06 -7.18
CA ALA A 79 -0.33 -3.43 -6.89
C ALA A 79 -0.47 -4.34 -8.13
N ILE A 80 -1.56 -4.22 -8.90
CA ILE A 80 -1.76 -4.94 -10.15
C ILE A 80 -0.71 -4.53 -11.19
N GLY A 81 -0.41 -3.23 -11.33
CA GLY A 81 0.64 -2.74 -12.22
C GLY A 81 2.02 -3.35 -11.89
N LYS A 82 2.36 -3.46 -10.60
CA LYS A 82 3.58 -4.13 -10.14
C LYS A 82 3.60 -5.63 -10.48
N LEU A 83 2.45 -6.31 -10.36
CA LEU A 83 2.33 -7.71 -10.77
C LEU A 83 2.53 -7.88 -12.28
N LEU A 84 1.90 -7.04 -13.10
CA LEU A 84 2.07 -7.09 -14.56
C LEU A 84 3.52 -6.81 -14.96
N ALA A 85 4.15 -5.80 -14.37
CA ALA A 85 5.58 -5.51 -14.60
C ALA A 85 6.48 -6.70 -14.22
N GLN A 86 6.18 -7.39 -13.14
CA GLN A 86 6.93 -8.59 -12.73
C GLN A 86 6.72 -9.76 -13.70
N ASN A 87 5.53 -9.92 -14.28
CA ASN A 87 5.28 -10.92 -15.30
C ASN A 87 6.14 -10.68 -16.55
N GLU A 88 6.32 -9.42 -16.97
CA GLU A 88 7.23 -9.08 -18.07
C GLU A 88 8.70 -9.39 -17.74
N GLN A 89 9.11 -9.27 -16.46
CA GLN A 89 10.46 -9.70 -16.06
C GLN A 89 10.68 -11.21 -16.23
N ILE A 90 9.63 -12.02 -16.11
CA ILE A 90 9.72 -13.46 -16.41
C ILE A 90 10.03 -13.65 -17.90
N GLU A 91 9.37 -12.91 -18.79
CA GLU A 91 9.63 -12.99 -20.24
C GLU A 91 11.04 -12.47 -20.59
N VAL A 92 11.50 -11.39 -19.91
CA VAL A 92 12.90 -10.93 -20.02
C VAL A 92 13.88 -12.02 -19.56
N ALA A 93 13.61 -12.74 -18.50
CA ALA A 93 14.44 -13.86 -18.08
C ALA A 93 14.44 -15.02 -19.10
N LYS A 94 13.25 -15.36 -19.64
CA LYS A 94 13.08 -16.39 -20.66
C LYS A 94 13.74 -16.02 -21.99
N SER A 95 13.82 -14.73 -22.33
CA SER A 95 14.44 -14.27 -23.59
C SER A 95 15.88 -14.73 -23.74
N LYS A 96 16.58 -15.03 -22.63
CA LYS A 96 17.94 -15.58 -22.64
C LYS A 96 18.06 -17.00 -23.21
N TYR A 97 16.93 -17.73 -23.34
CA TYR A 97 16.90 -19.00 -24.03
C TYR A 97 16.94 -18.87 -25.57
N TYR A 98 16.61 -17.69 -26.09
CA TYR A 98 16.52 -17.41 -27.50
C TYR A 98 17.81 -16.75 -28.05
N PRO A 99 18.04 -16.81 -29.36
CA PRO A 99 19.18 -16.13 -29.97
C PRO A 99 19.16 -14.63 -29.71
N GLN A 100 20.30 -14.11 -29.25
CA GLN A 100 20.53 -12.67 -29.10
C GLN A 100 21.24 -12.17 -30.35
N VAL A 101 20.59 -11.28 -31.12
CA VAL A 101 21.13 -10.73 -32.35
C VAL A 101 21.53 -9.28 -32.11
N SER A 102 22.77 -8.95 -32.47
CA SER A 102 23.29 -7.59 -32.39
C SER A 102 23.94 -7.15 -33.67
N ALA A 103 23.74 -5.90 -34.06
CA ALA A 103 24.43 -5.27 -35.18
C ALA A 103 25.19 -4.04 -34.66
N GLY A 104 26.41 -3.86 -35.13
CA GLY A 104 27.25 -2.76 -34.71
C GLY A 104 28.16 -2.26 -35.83
N VAL A 105 28.71 -1.07 -35.65
CA VAL A 105 29.74 -0.49 -36.51
C VAL A 105 31.00 -0.38 -35.67
N ASN A 106 32.05 -1.05 -36.13
CA ASN A 106 33.39 -0.89 -35.54
C ASN A 106 34.13 0.16 -36.35
N ASN A 107 34.69 1.15 -35.69
CA ASN A 107 35.44 2.21 -36.30
C ASN A 107 36.76 2.39 -35.55
N GLY A 108 37.88 2.09 -36.22
CA GLY A 108 39.18 2.12 -35.57
C GLY A 108 40.33 1.71 -36.50
N TYR A 109 41.50 1.60 -35.94
CA TYR A 109 42.69 1.12 -36.62
C TYR A 109 42.96 -0.33 -36.24
N SER A 110 43.15 -1.20 -37.26
CA SER A 110 43.42 -2.61 -37.05
C SER A 110 44.40 -3.10 -38.17
N ASN A 111 45.28 -4.01 -37.80
CA ASN A 111 46.17 -4.68 -38.73
C ASN A 111 45.63 -6.05 -39.20
N THR A 112 44.40 -6.38 -38.88
CA THR A 112 43.82 -7.68 -39.22
C THR A 112 43.43 -7.76 -40.68
N TYR A 113 42.89 -6.71 -41.27
CA TYR A 113 42.43 -6.64 -42.65
C TYR A 113 43.29 -5.68 -43.51
N THR A 114 43.71 -4.57 -42.90
CA THR A 114 44.58 -3.58 -43.54
C THR A 114 45.88 -3.47 -42.75
N ASP A 115 47.05 -3.49 -43.46
CA ASP A 115 48.34 -3.36 -42.81
C ASP A 115 48.50 -1.95 -42.22
N HIS A 116 48.31 -1.82 -40.89
CA HIS A 116 48.34 -0.56 -40.10
C HIS A 116 47.34 0.51 -40.50
N GLY A 117 46.16 0.10 -41.04
CA GLY A 117 45.20 1.03 -41.58
C GLY A 117 43.90 1.16 -40.81
N TYR A 118 43.20 2.25 -41.11
CA TYR A 118 41.85 2.51 -40.70
C TYR A 118 40.90 1.45 -41.24
N SER A 119 40.15 0.77 -40.37
CA SER A 119 39.37 -0.43 -40.71
C SER A 119 37.92 -0.32 -40.21
N PRO A 120 37.11 0.55 -40.79
CA PRO A 120 35.69 0.61 -40.44
C PRO A 120 34.99 -0.67 -40.93
N SER A 121 34.15 -1.26 -40.12
CA SER A 121 33.44 -2.49 -40.44
C SER A 121 32.04 -2.52 -39.85
N LEU A 122 31.14 -3.16 -40.55
CA LEU A 122 29.82 -3.57 -40.05
C LEU A 122 29.95 -4.98 -39.46
N VAL A 123 29.41 -5.17 -38.26
CA VAL A 123 29.42 -6.46 -37.57
C VAL A 123 27.99 -6.85 -37.26
N LEU A 124 27.61 -8.04 -37.65
CA LEU A 124 26.39 -8.73 -37.24
C LEU A 124 26.81 -9.93 -36.41
N SER A 125 26.39 -10.03 -35.20
CA SER A 125 26.67 -11.15 -34.30
C SER A 125 25.40 -11.73 -33.74
N VAL A 126 25.38 -13.06 -33.66
CA VAL A 126 24.31 -13.81 -32.98
C VAL A 126 24.97 -14.57 -31.84
N SER A 127 24.37 -14.55 -30.69
CA SER A 127 24.78 -15.37 -29.54
C SER A 127 23.60 -16.23 -29.12
N GLN A 128 23.76 -17.54 -29.21
CA GLN A 128 22.76 -18.51 -28.78
C GLN A 128 23.34 -19.35 -27.65
N MET A 129 22.76 -19.23 -26.45
CA MET A 129 23.05 -20.13 -25.34
C MET A 129 22.56 -21.54 -25.70
N LEU A 130 23.49 -22.53 -25.66
CA LEU A 130 23.18 -23.94 -25.87
C LEU A 130 22.93 -24.66 -24.54
N TYR A 131 23.78 -24.37 -23.55
CA TYR A 131 23.67 -24.97 -22.23
C TYR A 131 24.37 -24.11 -21.16
N ASP A 132 23.71 -23.90 -20.02
CA ASP A 132 24.18 -22.98 -18.95
C ASP A 132 24.17 -23.60 -17.56
N PHE A 133 23.94 -24.89 -17.43
CA PHE A 133 23.84 -25.62 -16.16
C PHE A 133 22.78 -25.03 -15.22
N GLY A 134 21.72 -24.44 -15.78
CA GLY A 134 20.56 -23.97 -15.05
C GLY A 134 20.60 -22.51 -14.60
N LYS A 135 21.53 -21.67 -15.10
CA LYS A 135 21.58 -20.24 -14.79
C LYS A 135 20.27 -19.53 -15.16
N VAL A 136 19.87 -19.65 -16.43
CA VAL A 136 18.63 -19.03 -16.93
C VAL A 136 17.41 -19.65 -16.26
N ALA A 137 17.39 -20.97 -16.09
CA ALA A 137 16.30 -21.64 -15.40
C ALA A 137 16.14 -21.14 -13.95
N SER A 138 17.24 -20.93 -13.23
CA SER A 138 17.20 -20.39 -11.87
C SER A 138 16.75 -18.94 -11.84
N GLN A 139 17.15 -18.13 -12.83
CA GLN A 139 16.65 -16.77 -12.97
C GLN A 139 15.15 -16.73 -13.25
N VAL A 140 14.67 -17.55 -14.19
CA VAL A 140 13.22 -17.67 -14.48
C VAL A 140 12.44 -18.07 -13.21
N ARG A 141 12.98 -19.04 -12.43
CA ARG A 141 12.34 -19.39 -11.14
C ARG A 141 12.32 -18.22 -10.15
N ALA A 142 13.38 -17.42 -10.08
CA ALA A 142 13.42 -16.25 -9.20
C ALA A 142 12.37 -15.22 -9.60
N GLU A 143 12.24 -14.90 -10.89
CA GLU A 143 11.22 -13.97 -11.39
C GLU A 143 9.80 -14.51 -11.22
N THR A 144 9.59 -15.83 -11.42
CA THR A 144 8.29 -16.48 -11.18
C THR A 144 7.91 -16.44 -9.70
N ALA A 145 8.86 -16.67 -8.79
CA ALA A 145 8.63 -16.50 -7.36
C ALA A 145 8.33 -15.03 -6.99
N GLY A 146 8.99 -14.08 -7.68
CA GLY A 146 8.68 -12.65 -7.60
C GLY A 146 7.23 -12.35 -7.99
N ALA A 147 6.72 -12.97 -9.06
CA ALA A 147 5.32 -12.80 -9.47
C ALA A 147 4.35 -13.34 -8.41
N ALA A 148 4.64 -14.48 -7.79
CA ALA A 148 3.85 -15.00 -6.68
C ALA A 148 3.84 -14.04 -5.47
N GLN A 149 4.97 -13.37 -5.19
CA GLN A 149 5.03 -12.33 -4.17
C GLN A 149 4.14 -11.13 -4.53
N GLN A 150 4.15 -10.67 -5.78
CA GLN A 150 3.29 -9.57 -6.21
C GLN A 150 1.80 -9.96 -6.19
N GLN A 151 1.45 -11.22 -6.50
CA GLN A 151 0.08 -11.71 -6.32
C GLN A 151 -0.37 -11.62 -4.85
N ALA A 152 0.47 -12.04 -3.91
CA ALA A 152 0.17 -11.89 -2.48
C ALA A 152 0.05 -10.41 -2.06
N ASN A 153 0.85 -9.52 -2.65
CA ASN A 153 0.74 -8.08 -2.41
C ASN A 153 -0.56 -7.48 -2.96
N VAL A 154 -1.08 -7.98 -4.08
CA VAL A 154 -2.41 -7.59 -4.60
C VAL A 154 -3.49 -7.99 -3.60
N LEU A 155 -3.48 -9.22 -3.08
CA LEU A 155 -4.42 -9.66 -2.05
C LEU A 155 -4.31 -8.81 -0.77
N LEU A 156 -3.09 -8.48 -0.35
CA LEU A 156 -2.85 -7.62 0.80
C LEU A 156 -3.40 -6.20 0.57
N SER A 157 -3.24 -5.64 -0.63
CA SER A 157 -3.79 -4.33 -0.98
C SER A 157 -5.33 -4.33 -0.95
N ILE A 158 -5.96 -5.40 -1.47
CA ILE A 158 -7.41 -5.58 -1.42
C ILE A 158 -7.91 -5.64 0.02
N ASP A 159 -7.28 -6.47 0.85
CA ASP A 159 -7.67 -6.61 2.27
C ASP A 159 -7.46 -5.31 3.04
N THR A 160 -6.38 -4.57 2.76
CA THR A 160 -6.11 -3.29 3.40
C THR A 160 -7.16 -2.24 3.01
N VAL A 161 -7.48 -2.10 1.71
CA VAL A 161 -8.52 -1.17 1.24
C VAL A 161 -9.88 -1.53 1.82
N ALA A 162 -10.24 -2.82 1.83
CA ALA A 162 -11.50 -3.28 2.41
C ALA A 162 -11.59 -3.00 3.91
N HIS A 163 -10.51 -3.26 4.65
CA HIS A 163 -10.43 -3.03 6.10
C HIS A 163 -10.50 -1.54 6.46
N GLU A 164 -9.69 -0.69 5.81
CA GLU A 164 -9.66 0.74 6.08
C GLU A 164 -10.98 1.42 5.70
N THR A 165 -11.60 1.01 4.58
CA THR A 165 -12.92 1.51 4.19
C THR A 165 -14.00 1.08 5.18
N ALA A 166 -13.96 -0.19 5.64
CA ALA A 166 -14.90 -0.68 6.64
C ALA A 166 -14.75 0.07 7.97
N ASN A 167 -13.54 0.37 8.41
CA ASN A 167 -13.29 1.19 9.60
C ASN A 167 -13.77 2.63 9.42
N ALA A 168 -13.53 3.23 8.25
CA ALA A 168 -13.95 4.60 7.96
C ALA A 168 -15.48 4.75 8.00
N ILE A 169 -16.22 3.77 7.45
CA ILE A 169 -17.70 3.82 7.52
C ILE A 169 -18.22 3.61 8.94
N VAL A 170 -17.66 2.66 9.70
CA VAL A 170 -18.02 2.45 11.12
C VAL A 170 -17.76 3.71 11.95
N GLN A 171 -16.65 4.37 11.72
CA GLN A 171 -16.33 5.63 12.38
C GLN A 171 -17.30 6.75 12.00
N THR A 172 -17.68 6.84 10.72
CA THR A 172 -18.64 7.86 10.26
C THR A 172 -20.03 7.61 10.84
N GLN A 173 -20.48 6.35 10.90
CA GLN A 173 -21.73 5.94 11.56
C GLN A 173 -21.74 6.35 13.04
N SER A 174 -20.65 6.10 13.76
CA SER A 174 -20.50 6.48 15.16
C SER A 174 -20.64 7.98 15.38
N TRP A 175 -19.94 8.80 14.59
CA TRP A 175 -20.04 10.25 14.71
C TRP A 175 -21.42 10.77 14.31
N GLN A 176 -22.09 10.16 13.31
CA GLN A 176 -23.47 10.51 12.96
C GLN A 176 -24.41 10.29 14.14
N GLN A 177 -24.34 9.13 14.79
CA GLN A 177 -25.17 8.82 15.95
C GLN A 177 -24.85 9.72 17.15
N MET A 178 -23.57 10.11 17.33
CA MET A 178 -23.17 11.05 18.38
C MET A 178 -23.71 12.46 18.12
N VAL A 179 -23.75 12.92 16.88
CA VAL A 179 -24.37 14.19 16.51
C VAL A 179 -25.87 14.14 16.79
N GLU A 180 -26.59 13.09 16.38
CA GLU A 180 -28.00 12.90 16.64
C GLU A 180 -28.31 12.95 18.15
N ALA A 181 -27.52 12.22 18.97
CA ALA A 181 -27.68 12.23 20.42
C ALA A 181 -27.38 13.62 21.05
N ALA A 182 -26.40 14.35 20.53
CA ALA A 182 -26.08 15.70 21.01
C ALA A 182 -27.16 16.73 20.62
N GLU A 183 -27.77 16.57 19.44
CA GLU A 183 -28.93 17.38 19.03
C GLU A 183 -30.13 17.14 19.96
N GLU A 184 -30.43 15.88 20.27
CA GLU A 184 -31.48 15.52 21.24
C GLU A 184 -31.19 16.09 22.63
N GLN A 185 -29.94 16.04 23.10
CA GLN A 185 -29.52 16.64 24.35
C GLN A 185 -29.78 18.15 24.38
N LEU A 186 -29.42 18.83 23.29
CA LEU A 186 -29.62 20.27 23.19
C LEU A 186 -31.11 20.64 23.21
N VAL A 187 -31.96 19.89 22.52
CA VAL A 187 -33.43 20.09 22.54
C VAL A 187 -33.99 19.88 23.93
N ALA A 188 -33.54 18.86 24.68
CA ALA A 188 -33.96 18.61 26.06
C ALA A 188 -33.56 19.75 26.98
N LEU A 189 -32.31 20.22 26.92
CA LEU A 189 -31.79 21.32 27.73
C LEU A 189 -32.46 22.66 27.37
N ASP A 190 -32.72 22.95 26.09
CA ASP A 190 -33.47 24.15 25.68
C ASP A 190 -34.92 24.15 26.22
N SER A 191 -35.55 22.98 26.30
CA SER A 191 -36.90 22.84 26.89
C SER A 191 -36.88 23.13 28.41
N ILE A 192 -35.87 22.60 29.10
CA ILE A 192 -35.67 22.93 30.54
C ILE A 192 -35.39 24.43 30.70
N GLY A 193 -34.53 25.00 29.82
CA GLY A 193 -34.19 26.44 29.88
C GLY A 193 -35.38 27.36 29.68
N LYS A 194 -36.31 27.03 28.78
CA LYS A 194 -37.57 27.78 28.61
C LYS A 194 -38.45 27.74 29.86
N LEU A 195 -38.58 26.56 30.46
CA LEU A 195 -39.36 26.40 31.71
C LEU A 195 -38.75 27.20 32.86
N ILE A 196 -37.43 27.17 33.02
CA ILE A 196 -36.74 27.87 34.11
C ILE A 196 -36.83 29.40 33.96
N ARG A 197 -36.73 29.92 32.75
CA ARG A 197 -36.93 31.34 32.46
C ARG A 197 -38.36 31.78 32.84
N GLN A 198 -39.38 31.03 32.38
CA GLN A 198 -40.76 31.31 32.73
C GLN A 198 -40.96 31.34 34.28
N ARG A 199 -40.45 30.35 35.01
CA ARG A 199 -40.53 30.30 36.46
C ARG A 199 -39.77 31.45 37.16
N SER A 200 -38.68 31.92 36.58
CA SER A 200 -37.94 33.08 37.07
C SER A 200 -38.75 34.37 36.88
N ASP A 201 -39.40 34.54 35.73
CA ASP A 201 -40.26 35.67 35.43
C ASP A 201 -41.50 35.71 36.40
N GLU A 202 -41.96 34.52 36.77
CA GLU A 202 -43.05 34.35 37.81
C GLU A 202 -42.51 34.47 39.22
N GLY A 203 -41.20 34.66 39.43
CA GLY A 203 -40.61 34.82 40.78
C GLY A 203 -40.51 33.51 41.58
N THR A 204 -40.68 32.34 40.91
CA THR A 204 -40.69 31.02 41.57
C THR A 204 -39.34 30.28 41.52
N THR A 205 -38.35 30.78 40.78
CA THR A 205 -36.98 30.30 40.79
C THR A 205 -35.97 31.43 40.76
N SER A 206 -34.71 31.15 41.07
CA SER A 206 -33.67 32.17 41.18
C SER A 206 -33.05 32.50 39.81
N LEU A 207 -32.51 33.73 39.65
CA LEU A 207 -31.73 34.11 38.46
C LEU A 207 -30.48 33.24 38.30
N SER A 208 -29.89 32.75 39.40
CA SER A 208 -28.76 31.81 39.34
C SER A 208 -29.12 30.50 38.68
N ASP A 209 -30.35 30.00 38.80
CA ASP A 209 -30.83 28.79 38.13
C ASP A 209 -30.94 29.00 36.61
N VAL A 210 -31.36 30.20 36.18
CA VAL A 210 -31.38 30.60 34.76
C VAL A 210 -29.98 30.60 34.19
N VAL A 211 -29.03 31.30 34.81
CA VAL A 211 -27.66 31.40 34.36
C VAL A 211 -26.96 30.03 34.33
N GLN A 212 -27.22 29.18 35.32
CA GLN A 212 -26.67 27.83 35.36
C GLN A 212 -27.22 26.96 34.23
N THR A 213 -28.51 27.05 33.94
CA THR A 213 -29.13 26.31 32.83
C THR A 213 -28.59 26.79 31.46
N GLU A 214 -28.42 28.10 31.28
CA GLU A 214 -27.81 28.66 30.08
C GLU A 214 -26.36 28.18 29.89
N ALA A 215 -25.58 28.13 30.98
CA ALA A 215 -24.21 27.58 30.90
C ALA A 215 -24.20 26.11 30.47
N ARG A 216 -25.18 25.29 30.89
CA ARG A 216 -25.32 23.90 30.42
C ARG A 216 -25.71 23.82 28.94
N ILE A 217 -26.60 24.70 28.48
CA ILE A 217 -26.99 24.78 27.05
C ILE A 217 -25.78 25.13 26.19
N GLU A 218 -24.98 26.15 26.56
CA GLU A 218 -23.79 26.52 25.81
C GLU A 218 -22.73 25.42 25.83
N SER A 219 -22.57 24.68 26.90
CA SER A 219 -21.70 23.51 26.96
C SER A 219 -22.15 22.40 25.99
N ALA A 220 -23.47 22.13 25.93
CA ALA A 220 -24.02 21.16 24.96
C ALA A 220 -23.87 21.62 23.52
N ARG A 221 -24.02 22.92 23.21
CA ARG A 221 -23.75 23.49 21.87
C ARG A 221 -22.30 23.34 21.47
N SER A 222 -21.37 23.59 22.40
CA SER A 222 -19.93 23.38 22.13
C SER A 222 -19.63 21.91 21.83
N GLN A 223 -20.23 20.97 22.55
CA GLN A 223 -20.07 19.53 22.31
C GLN A 223 -20.65 19.09 20.97
N LEU A 224 -21.84 19.58 20.61
CA LEU A 224 -22.46 19.33 19.32
C LEU A 224 -21.56 19.81 18.16
N ALA A 225 -21.04 21.05 18.26
CA ALA A 225 -20.13 21.61 17.26
C ALA A 225 -18.86 20.73 17.09
N GLN A 226 -18.31 20.22 18.20
CA GLN A 226 -17.17 19.30 18.17
C GLN A 226 -17.52 17.97 17.46
N TYR A 227 -18.67 17.39 17.73
CA TYR A 227 -19.11 16.14 17.08
C TYR A 227 -19.42 16.34 15.60
N GLN A 228 -19.99 17.48 15.21
CA GLN A 228 -20.19 17.85 13.80
C GLN A 228 -18.85 17.95 13.06
N ALA A 229 -17.85 18.61 13.63
CA ALA A 229 -16.51 18.71 13.04
C ALA A 229 -15.87 17.32 12.87
N ASN A 230 -16.02 16.42 13.86
CA ASN A 230 -15.52 15.05 13.77
C ASN A 230 -16.27 14.24 12.69
N LEU A 231 -17.59 14.42 12.56
CA LEU A 231 -18.38 13.79 11.50
C LEU A 231 -17.95 14.25 10.13
N ASP A 232 -17.72 15.54 9.94
CA ASP A 232 -17.26 16.09 8.65
C ASP A 232 -15.88 15.57 8.28
N SER A 233 -14.96 15.47 9.25
CA SER A 233 -13.65 14.86 9.06
C SER A 233 -13.76 13.37 8.69
N ALA A 234 -14.62 12.60 9.36
CA ALA A 234 -14.84 11.19 9.06
C ALA A 234 -15.48 11.00 7.68
N LYS A 235 -16.44 11.84 7.29
CA LYS A 235 -17.03 11.85 5.95
C LYS A 235 -15.99 12.15 4.88
N ALA A 236 -15.10 13.14 5.09
CA ALA A 236 -14.02 13.46 4.17
C ALA A 236 -13.06 12.28 3.98
N SER A 237 -12.69 11.61 5.07
CA SER A 237 -11.89 10.39 5.00
C SER A 237 -12.58 9.27 4.22
N LEU A 238 -13.85 9.00 4.50
CA LEU A 238 -14.63 7.98 3.79
C LEU A 238 -14.78 8.31 2.30
N MET A 239 -15.05 9.58 1.95
CA MET A 239 -15.11 10.03 0.56
C MET A 239 -13.79 9.78 -0.18
N SER A 240 -12.65 9.98 0.46
CA SER A 240 -11.33 9.67 -0.11
C SER A 240 -11.17 8.19 -0.43
N TRP A 241 -11.63 7.29 0.44
CA TRP A 241 -11.60 5.85 0.17
C TRP A 241 -12.54 5.43 -0.97
N LEU A 242 -13.66 6.12 -1.15
CA LEU A 242 -14.70 5.79 -2.13
C LEU A 242 -14.50 6.50 -3.48
N GLY A 243 -13.67 7.56 -3.52
CA GLY A 243 -13.52 8.43 -4.68
C GLY A 243 -14.80 9.18 -5.01
N TRP A 244 -15.52 9.66 -4.00
CA TRP A 244 -16.73 10.45 -4.15
C TRP A 244 -16.53 11.86 -3.59
N ASN A 245 -17.24 12.82 -4.18
CA ASN A 245 -17.22 14.22 -3.72
C ASN A 245 -18.34 14.56 -2.73
N SER A 246 -19.33 13.69 -2.58
CA SER A 246 -20.45 13.88 -1.66
C SER A 246 -20.99 12.54 -1.16
N LEU A 247 -21.55 12.54 0.05
CA LEU A 247 -22.25 11.43 0.65
C LEU A 247 -23.69 11.88 0.96
N ASN A 248 -24.67 11.12 0.49
CA ASN A 248 -26.10 11.49 0.63
C ASN A 248 -26.79 10.85 1.85
N GLY A 249 -26.19 9.84 2.45
CA GLY A 249 -26.70 9.13 3.63
C GLY A 249 -25.91 7.85 3.87
N ILE A 250 -25.80 7.48 5.13
CA ILE A 250 -25.11 6.26 5.57
C ILE A 250 -26.07 5.46 6.42
N ASN A 251 -26.19 4.16 6.12
CA ASN A 251 -26.95 3.24 6.94
C ASN A 251 -26.16 2.91 8.20
N ASN A 252 -26.81 2.97 9.35
CA ASN A 252 -26.18 2.71 10.66
C ASN A 252 -26.11 1.21 11.02
N ASP A 253 -26.58 0.30 10.13
CA ASP A 253 -26.59 -1.12 10.43
C ASP A 253 -25.20 -1.75 10.31
N PHE A 254 -24.78 -2.45 11.37
CA PHE A 254 -23.61 -3.31 11.33
C PHE A 254 -24.04 -4.77 11.11
N PRO A 255 -23.53 -5.46 10.06
CA PRO A 255 -24.01 -6.81 9.72
C PRO A 255 -23.77 -7.82 10.83
N ALA A 256 -24.80 -8.55 11.25
CA ALA A 256 -24.72 -9.55 12.32
C ALA A 256 -23.66 -10.66 12.08
N LYS A 257 -23.33 -10.92 10.81
CA LYS A 257 -22.26 -11.88 10.45
C LYS A 257 -20.88 -11.42 10.96
N LEU A 258 -20.65 -10.10 11.00
CA LEU A 258 -19.39 -9.51 11.40
C LEU A 258 -19.29 -9.38 12.94
N ALA A 259 -20.45 -9.26 13.63
CA ALA A 259 -20.52 -9.04 15.07
C ALA A 259 -19.93 -10.18 15.92
N ARG A 260 -19.77 -11.40 15.35
CA ARG A 260 -19.19 -12.56 16.06
C ARG A 260 -17.84 -13.00 15.50
N SER A 261 -17.22 -12.18 14.67
CA SER A 261 -15.98 -12.54 13.98
C SER A 261 -14.82 -12.87 14.93
N CYS A 262 -14.72 -12.17 16.07
CA CYS A 262 -13.68 -12.43 17.06
C CYS A 262 -13.90 -13.73 17.88
N GLU A 263 -15.12 -14.21 18.01
CA GLU A 263 -15.44 -15.44 18.77
C GLU A 263 -15.00 -16.70 18.01
N THR A 264 -15.24 -16.71 16.70
CA THR A 264 -14.99 -17.86 15.81
C THR A 264 -13.65 -17.79 15.08
N ALA A 265 -12.91 -16.70 15.26
CA ALA A 265 -11.68 -16.43 14.53
C ALA A 265 -10.58 -17.46 14.86
N THR A 266 -10.26 -18.30 13.89
CA THR A 266 -9.07 -19.15 13.89
C THR A 266 -8.12 -18.68 12.81
N PRO A 267 -6.86 -18.33 13.12
CA PRO A 267 -5.92 -17.88 12.09
C PRO A 267 -5.56 -19.05 11.17
N ASP A 268 -5.79 -18.87 9.89
CA ASP A 268 -5.25 -19.76 8.85
C ASP A 268 -4.16 -19.01 8.08
N ASP A 269 -2.91 -19.41 8.26
CA ASP A 269 -1.75 -18.83 7.60
C ASP A 269 -1.88 -18.79 6.06
N ARG A 270 -2.73 -19.67 5.49
CA ARG A 270 -2.97 -19.76 4.04
C ARG A 270 -3.90 -18.66 3.53
N LEU A 271 -4.67 -18.04 4.39
CA LEU A 271 -5.64 -17.01 4.04
C LEU A 271 -5.13 -15.59 4.34
N VAL A 272 -4.10 -15.47 5.19
CA VAL A 272 -3.55 -14.16 5.60
C VAL A 272 -2.54 -13.66 4.56
N PRO A 273 -2.85 -12.59 3.77
CA PRO A 273 -1.98 -12.16 2.67
C PRO A 273 -0.58 -11.74 3.11
N ALA A 274 -0.43 -11.17 4.31
CA ALA A 274 0.87 -10.80 4.85
C ALA A 274 1.79 -12.01 5.05
N VAL A 275 1.25 -13.17 5.49
CA VAL A 275 1.99 -14.42 5.65
C VAL A 275 2.31 -15.03 4.29
N LEU A 276 1.35 -14.98 3.35
CA LEU A 276 1.56 -15.44 1.97
C LEU A 276 2.67 -14.63 1.27
N ALA A 277 2.68 -13.32 1.43
CA ALA A 277 3.73 -12.46 0.89
C ALA A 277 5.12 -12.81 1.47
N ALA A 278 5.20 -13.05 2.78
CA ALA A 278 6.44 -13.47 3.42
C ALA A 278 6.93 -14.85 2.93
N TRP A 279 6.02 -15.80 2.68
CA TRP A 279 6.37 -17.09 2.08
C TRP A 279 6.87 -16.96 0.64
N ALA A 280 6.18 -16.15 -0.17
CA ALA A 280 6.61 -15.89 -1.53
C ALA A 280 7.99 -15.22 -1.57
N GLN A 281 8.25 -14.27 -0.67
CA GLN A 281 9.58 -13.65 -0.52
C GLN A 281 10.66 -14.67 -0.15
N ALA A 282 10.36 -15.66 0.71
CA ALA A 282 11.31 -16.71 1.03
C ALA A 282 11.60 -17.63 -0.18
N ASN A 283 10.61 -17.85 -1.04
CA ASN A 283 10.81 -18.59 -2.29
C ASN A 283 11.66 -17.79 -3.29
N VAL A 284 11.48 -16.46 -3.38
CA VAL A 284 12.37 -15.57 -4.14
C VAL A 284 13.81 -15.68 -3.64
N ALA A 285 14.02 -15.61 -2.32
CA ALA A 285 15.35 -15.73 -1.73
C ALA A 285 16.02 -17.08 -2.04
N ARG A 286 15.28 -18.20 -2.00
CA ARG A 286 15.78 -19.53 -2.38
C ARG A 286 16.16 -19.60 -3.85
N ALA A 287 15.29 -19.10 -4.74
CA ALA A 287 15.57 -19.07 -6.17
C ALA A 287 16.79 -18.19 -6.52
N ASN A 288 16.99 -17.09 -5.79
CA ASN A 288 18.18 -16.25 -5.89
C ASN A 288 19.45 -16.96 -5.39
N LEU A 289 19.38 -17.80 -4.36
CA LEU A 289 20.50 -18.64 -3.93
C LEU A 289 20.87 -19.67 -4.99
N ASP A 290 19.88 -20.31 -5.61
CA ASP A 290 20.09 -21.24 -6.73
C ASP A 290 20.75 -20.51 -7.92
N TYR A 291 20.27 -19.33 -8.26
CA TYR A 291 20.84 -18.49 -9.30
C TYR A 291 22.28 -18.08 -9.00
N ALA A 292 22.56 -17.60 -7.77
CA ALA A 292 23.91 -17.25 -7.35
C ALA A 292 24.87 -18.45 -7.37
N SER A 293 24.36 -19.65 -7.06
CA SER A 293 25.12 -20.91 -7.14
C SER A 293 25.40 -21.31 -8.61
N ALA A 294 24.40 -21.16 -9.47
CA ALA A 294 24.51 -21.45 -10.89
C ALA A 294 25.48 -20.48 -11.62
N GLN A 295 25.68 -19.27 -11.12
CA GLN A 295 26.68 -18.34 -11.69
C GLN A 295 28.14 -18.87 -11.64
N MET A 296 28.41 -19.88 -10.82
CA MET A 296 29.73 -20.53 -10.69
C MET A 296 29.94 -21.64 -11.75
N THR A 297 28.93 -22.03 -12.51
CA THR A 297 28.99 -23.09 -13.52
C THR A 297 29.41 -22.54 -14.89
N PRO A 298 29.87 -23.35 -15.85
CA PRO A 298 30.15 -22.90 -17.20
C PRO A 298 28.90 -22.51 -17.98
N THR A 299 29.07 -21.77 -19.06
CA THR A 299 28.04 -21.49 -20.08
C THR A 299 28.60 -21.90 -21.43
N ILE A 300 27.83 -22.62 -22.22
CA ILE A 300 28.15 -23.04 -23.58
C ILE A 300 27.27 -22.24 -24.52
N SER A 301 27.88 -21.49 -25.44
CA SER A 301 27.17 -20.68 -26.43
C SER A 301 27.69 -20.98 -27.85
N LEU A 302 26.82 -20.78 -28.84
CA LEU A 302 27.15 -20.73 -30.25
C LEU A 302 27.14 -19.26 -30.68
N GLU A 303 28.25 -18.82 -31.26
CA GLU A 303 28.48 -17.41 -31.61
C GLU A 303 28.85 -17.26 -33.08
N PRO A 304 27.92 -17.35 -34.05
CA PRO A 304 28.15 -16.95 -35.40
C PRO A 304 28.22 -15.44 -35.53
N SER A 305 29.18 -14.95 -36.32
CA SER A 305 29.30 -13.54 -36.64
C SER A 305 29.70 -13.32 -38.08
N VAL A 306 29.29 -12.20 -38.63
CA VAL A 306 29.64 -11.71 -39.96
C VAL A 306 30.20 -10.30 -39.79
N GLN A 307 31.37 -10.08 -40.33
CA GLN A 307 32.02 -8.77 -40.34
C GLN A 307 32.31 -8.34 -41.79
N HIS A 308 31.79 -7.19 -42.17
CA HIS A 308 32.00 -6.61 -43.50
C HIS A 308 32.82 -5.32 -43.38
N TYR A 309 34.03 -5.32 -43.99
CA TYR A 309 34.89 -4.14 -44.02
C TYR A 309 34.41 -3.12 -45.05
N LEU A 310 34.41 -1.86 -44.72
CA LEU A 310 33.92 -0.80 -45.59
C LEU A 310 35.02 -0.25 -46.52
N ASN A 311 36.31 -0.36 -46.11
CA ASN A 311 37.46 0.06 -46.94
C ASN A 311 37.87 -1.09 -47.90
N ASP A 312 38.58 -0.70 -48.94
CA ASP A 312 39.28 -1.64 -49.81
C ASP A 312 40.60 -2.08 -49.16
N LYS A 313 40.96 -3.36 -49.40
CA LYS A 313 42.19 -3.93 -48.89
C LYS A 313 43.41 -3.38 -49.63
N TYR A 314 44.59 -3.44 -49.00
CA TYR A 314 45.84 -3.19 -49.66
C TYR A 314 46.19 -4.27 -50.73
N PRO A 315 46.74 -3.89 -51.89
CA PRO A 315 46.95 -4.81 -53.02
C PRO A 315 47.99 -5.92 -52.78
N SER A 316 48.79 -5.89 -51.71
CA SER A 316 49.97 -6.71 -51.52
C SER A 316 49.85 -7.91 -50.59
N HIS A 317 48.69 -8.18 -50.06
CA HIS A 317 48.50 -9.30 -49.13
C HIS A 317 47.41 -10.28 -49.56
N GLU A 318 47.68 -11.55 -49.23
CA GLU A 318 46.80 -12.69 -49.47
C GLU A 318 45.36 -12.49 -49.11
N VAL A 319 44.53 -13.05 -49.89
CA VAL A 319 43.09 -12.90 -50.05
C VAL A 319 42.33 -13.08 -48.75
N LEU A 320 42.22 -12.01 -47.94
CA LEU A 320 41.15 -11.91 -46.97
C LEU A 320 39.94 -11.31 -47.66
N ASP A 321 38.81 -12.01 -47.66
CA ASP A 321 37.56 -11.50 -48.18
C ASP A 321 37.10 -10.28 -47.41
N LYS A 322 36.52 -9.31 -48.14
CA LYS A 322 35.93 -8.10 -47.54
C LYS A 322 34.83 -8.42 -46.52
N THR A 323 34.21 -9.60 -46.67
CA THR A 323 33.26 -10.16 -45.74
C THR A 323 33.84 -11.41 -45.08
N GLN A 324 33.96 -11.34 -43.77
CA GLN A 324 34.48 -12.46 -42.97
C GLN A 324 33.36 -13.10 -42.18
N TYR A 325 33.34 -14.43 -42.18
CA TYR A 325 32.38 -15.23 -41.41
C TYR A 325 33.14 -15.99 -40.33
N SER A 326 32.60 -16.00 -39.13
CA SER A 326 33.12 -16.86 -38.07
C SER A 326 31.99 -17.51 -37.30
N THR A 327 32.21 -18.72 -36.83
CA THR A 327 31.27 -19.44 -35.98
C THR A 327 32.04 -20.16 -34.90
N TRP A 328 31.75 -19.85 -33.66
CA TRP A 328 32.43 -20.42 -32.51
C TRP A 328 31.43 -21.12 -31.59
N VAL A 329 31.85 -22.29 -31.09
CA VAL A 329 31.27 -22.84 -29.87
C VAL A 329 32.15 -22.36 -28.72
N LYS A 330 31.61 -21.48 -27.88
CA LYS A 330 32.33 -20.87 -26.76
C LYS A 330 31.91 -21.55 -25.47
N VAL A 331 32.89 -21.98 -24.68
CA VAL A 331 32.68 -22.44 -23.29
C VAL A 331 33.32 -21.44 -22.36
N GLU A 332 32.53 -20.78 -21.55
CA GLU A 332 33.00 -19.75 -20.61
C GLU A 332 32.65 -20.12 -19.18
N MET A 333 33.66 -20.17 -18.31
CA MET A 333 33.48 -20.44 -16.87
C MET A 333 34.30 -19.42 -16.06
N PRO A 334 33.69 -18.71 -15.15
CA PRO A 334 34.44 -17.83 -14.25
C PRO A 334 35.22 -18.68 -13.20
N LEU A 335 36.53 -18.78 -13.36
CA LEU A 335 37.38 -19.57 -12.44
C LEU A 335 37.67 -18.80 -11.15
N TYR A 336 37.96 -17.49 -11.25
CA TYR A 336 38.27 -16.63 -10.12
C TYR A 336 37.88 -15.18 -10.38
N GLN A 337 37.12 -14.61 -9.49
CA GLN A 337 36.68 -13.19 -9.54
C GLN A 337 36.90 -12.51 -8.17
N GLY A 338 38.11 -12.64 -7.61
CA GLY A 338 38.44 -12.01 -6.34
C GLY A 338 37.57 -12.44 -5.15
N GLY A 339 37.02 -13.67 -5.18
CA GLY A 339 36.10 -14.16 -4.15
C GLY A 339 34.63 -13.69 -4.31
N GLY A 340 34.33 -12.84 -5.30
CA GLY A 340 33.02 -12.21 -5.46
C GLY A 340 31.87 -13.20 -5.64
N LEU A 341 32.06 -14.30 -6.39
CA LEU A 341 31.03 -15.33 -6.59
C LEU A 341 30.66 -16.05 -5.29
N THR A 342 31.69 -16.42 -4.50
CA THR A 342 31.48 -17.05 -3.18
C THR A 342 30.76 -16.11 -2.22
N ALA A 343 31.16 -14.83 -2.21
CA ALA A 343 30.50 -13.81 -1.38
C ALA A 343 29.02 -13.61 -1.80
N ARG A 344 28.71 -13.57 -3.11
CA ARG A 344 27.32 -13.49 -3.58
C ARG A 344 26.48 -14.69 -3.16
N ARG A 345 27.01 -15.91 -3.28
CA ARG A 345 26.32 -17.12 -2.82
C ARG A 345 26.06 -17.09 -1.31
N ASN A 346 27.08 -16.71 -0.51
CA ASN A 346 26.94 -16.60 0.93
C ASN A 346 25.92 -15.51 1.32
N ALA A 347 25.93 -14.36 0.66
CA ALA A 347 24.94 -13.31 0.86
C ALA A 347 23.50 -13.80 0.54
N ALA A 348 23.34 -14.55 -0.56
CA ALA A 348 22.06 -15.15 -0.90
C ALA A 348 21.62 -16.22 0.14
N SER A 349 22.55 -17.00 0.70
CA SER A 349 22.25 -17.94 1.80
C SER A 349 21.72 -17.22 3.04
N HIS A 350 22.39 -16.14 3.46
CA HIS A 350 21.94 -15.34 4.60
C HIS A 350 20.60 -14.64 4.31
N ALA A 351 20.32 -14.28 3.06
CA ALA A 351 19.02 -13.75 2.65
C ALA A 351 17.90 -14.79 2.80
N VAL A 352 18.17 -16.09 2.55
CA VAL A 352 17.22 -17.17 2.81
C VAL A 352 16.91 -17.28 4.31
N ASP A 353 17.93 -17.27 5.17
CA ASP A 353 17.77 -17.32 6.62
C ASP A 353 16.97 -16.12 7.16
N ALA A 354 17.28 -14.93 6.64
CA ALA A 354 16.54 -13.70 6.96
C ALA A 354 15.06 -13.79 6.53
N ALA A 355 14.78 -14.31 5.32
CA ALA A 355 13.42 -14.46 4.82
C ALA A 355 12.61 -15.50 5.62
N GLN A 356 13.24 -16.60 6.07
CA GLN A 356 12.62 -17.57 6.95
C GLN A 356 12.27 -16.95 8.32
N SER A 357 13.16 -16.15 8.87
CA SER A 357 12.90 -15.40 10.11
C SER A 357 11.76 -14.38 9.93
N THR A 358 11.65 -13.76 8.75
CA THR A 358 10.55 -12.86 8.41
C THR A 358 9.20 -13.57 8.44
N ILE A 359 9.11 -14.81 7.93
CA ILE A 359 7.87 -15.61 8.03
C ILE A 359 7.46 -15.79 9.49
N GLN A 360 8.41 -16.18 10.36
CA GLN A 360 8.11 -16.41 11.78
C GLN A 360 7.67 -15.11 12.47
N ARG A 361 8.39 -14.00 12.21
CA ARG A 361 8.01 -12.67 12.73
C ARG A 361 6.61 -12.27 12.29
N THR A 362 6.28 -12.39 11.00
CA THR A 362 4.96 -12.04 10.48
C THR A 362 3.84 -12.89 11.11
N ARG A 363 4.08 -14.18 11.31
CA ARG A 363 3.13 -15.04 12.03
C ARG A 363 2.91 -14.62 13.48
N LEU A 364 3.99 -14.25 14.19
CA LEU A 364 3.88 -13.75 15.56
C LEU A 364 3.10 -12.43 15.60
N ASP A 365 3.39 -11.49 14.70
CA ASP A 365 2.70 -10.21 14.61
C ASP A 365 1.18 -10.39 14.36
N VAL A 366 0.81 -11.27 13.42
CA VAL A 366 -0.60 -11.59 13.12
C VAL A 366 -1.30 -12.21 14.32
N ARG A 367 -0.65 -13.18 14.97
CA ARG A 367 -1.21 -13.82 16.17
C ARG A 367 -1.36 -12.85 17.34
N GLN A 368 -0.38 -12.02 17.56
CA GLN A 368 -0.44 -10.98 18.61
C GLN A 368 -1.61 -10.05 18.36
N LYS A 369 -1.71 -9.46 17.15
CA LYS A 369 -2.81 -8.53 16.78
C LYS A 369 -4.19 -9.20 16.92
N LEU A 370 -4.31 -10.47 16.54
CA LEU A 370 -5.55 -11.21 16.69
C LEU A 370 -5.91 -11.43 18.16
N MET A 371 -4.94 -11.83 19.00
CA MET A 371 -5.15 -12.03 20.44
C MET A 371 -5.53 -10.73 21.15
N GLU A 372 -4.86 -9.63 20.81
CA GLU A 372 -5.17 -8.29 21.32
C GLU A 372 -6.60 -7.88 20.92
N ALA A 373 -6.94 -7.95 19.62
CA ALA A 373 -8.26 -7.59 19.14
C ALA A 373 -9.35 -8.47 19.77
N ARG A 374 -9.13 -9.77 19.92
CA ARG A 374 -10.07 -10.70 20.57
C ARG A 374 -10.28 -10.39 22.04
N SER A 375 -9.19 -10.18 22.79
CA SER A 375 -9.27 -9.86 24.21
C SER A 375 -10.00 -8.53 24.46
N GLN A 376 -9.67 -7.51 23.68
CA GLN A 376 -10.33 -6.22 23.76
C GLN A 376 -11.81 -6.30 23.36
N ALA A 377 -12.14 -7.03 22.26
CA ALA A 377 -13.53 -7.21 21.84
C ALA A 377 -14.38 -7.89 22.90
N MET A 378 -13.86 -8.92 23.55
CA MET A 378 -14.57 -9.60 24.68
C MET A 378 -14.80 -8.65 25.87
N SER A 379 -13.80 -7.84 26.20
CA SER A 379 -13.91 -6.85 27.27
C SER A 379 -14.93 -5.77 26.93
N LEU A 380 -14.89 -5.21 25.71
CA LEU A 380 -15.83 -4.17 25.26
C LEU A 380 -17.26 -4.71 25.11
N ALA A 381 -17.44 -5.97 24.67
CA ALA A 381 -18.76 -6.59 24.62
C ALA A 381 -19.40 -6.68 26.02
N SER A 382 -18.61 -7.02 27.04
CA SER A 382 -19.08 -7.03 28.44
C SER A 382 -19.35 -5.61 28.95
N ALA A 383 -18.47 -4.64 28.64
CA ALA A 383 -18.64 -3.23 29.01
C ALA A 383 -19.91 -2.66 28.37
N LEU A 384 -20.20 -2.99 27.11
CA LEU A 384 -21.38 -2.52 26.40
C LEU A 384 -22.68 -2.95 27.08
N GLN A 385 -22.76 -4.17 27.62
CA GLN A 385 -23.92 -4.61 28.42
C GLN A 385 -24.10 -3.80 29.69
N ILE A 386 -23.00 -3.44 30.37
CA ILE A 386 -23.02 -2.61 31.57
C ILE A 386 -23.46 -1.18 31.23
N LEU A 387 -22.92 -0.59 30.15
CA LEU A 387 -23.28 0.75 29.70
C LEU A 387 -24.76 0.85 29.30
N ARG A 388 -25.29 -0.15 28.58
CA ARG A 388 -26.74 -0.20 28.28
C ARG A 388 -27.60 -0.25 29.54
N ARG A 389 -27.18 -1.00 30.54
CA ARG A 389 -27.87 -1.02 31.81
C ARG A 389 -27.74 0.31 32.57
N GLN A 390 -26.59 0.93 32.54
CA GLN A 390 -26.37 2.26 33.12
C GLN A 390 -27.27 3.29 32.45
N GLN A 391 -27.34 3.34 31.12
CA GLN A 391 -28.19 4.25 30.38
C GLN A 391 -29.68 4.10 30.83
N GLN A 392 -30.19 2.88 30.87
CA GLN A 392 -31.57 2.62 31.32
C GLN A 392 -31.84 3.15 32.74
N LEU A 393 -30.87 2.98 33.64
CA LEU A 393 -31.00 3.47 35.01
C LEU A 393 -30.92 5.00 35.08
N SER A 394 -30.02 5.63 34.32
CA SER A 394 -29.91 7.09 34.23
C SER A 394 -31.17 7.72 33.62
N GLU A 395 -31.75 7.11 32.57
CA GLU A 395 -33.05 7.55 32.02
C GLU A 395 -34.17 7.49 33.06
N ARG A 396 -34.23 6.40 33.82
CA ARG A 396 -35.21 6.26 34.89
C ARG A 396 -35.00 7.29 36.03
N THR A 397 -33.74 7.55 36.38
CA THR A 397 -33.37 8.57 37.37
C THR A 397 -33.79 9.96 36.90
N ARG A 398 -33.51 10.30 35.64
CA ARG A 398 -33.94 11.56 35.03
C ARG A 398 -35.45 11.75 35.11
N GLU A 399 -36.24 10.76 34.71
CA GLU A 399 -37.70 10.82 34.77
C GLU A 399 -38.21 11.12 36.20
N LEU A 400 -37.68 10.38 37.18
CA LEU A 400 -38.07 10.55 38.58
C LEU A 400 -37.67 11.94 39.13
N TYR A 401 -36.49 12.44 38.81
CA TYR A 401 -36.02 13.74 39.24
C TYR A 401 -36.80 14.88 38.59
N GLN A 402 -37.15 14.77 37.32
CA GLN A 402 -38.01 15.73 36.63
C GLN A 402 -39.40 15.77 37.27
N GLN A 403 -40.00 14.62 37.56
CA GLN A 403 -41.29 14.54 38.20
C GLN A 403 -41.25 15.15 39.60
N GLN A 404 -40.22 14.85 40.42
CA GLN A 404 -40.05 15.43 41.77
C GLN A 404 -39.83 16.94 41.73
N TYR A 405 -39.15 17.47 40.77
CA TYR A 405 -38.94 18.89 40.57
C TYR A 405 -40.22 19.61 40.13
N LEU A 406 -40.92 19.04 39.13
CA LEU A 406 -42.10 19.68 38.51
C LEU A 406 -43.34 19.60 39.37
N ASP A 407 -43.66 18.41 39.91
CA ASP A 407 -44.92 18.13 40.58
C ASP A 407 -44.87 18.35 42.10
N LEU A 408 -43.73 18.00 42.71
CA LEU A 408 -43.59 18.03 44.17
C LEU A 408 -42.75 19.20 44.69
N GLY A 409 -41.98 19.87 43.82
CA GLY A 409 -41.07 20.96 44.26
C GLY A 409 -40.01 20.52 45.29
N SER A 410 -39.82 19.21 45.44
CA SER A 410 -38.98 18.62 46.51
C SER A 410 -37.52 18.38 46.06
N ARG A 411 -37.18 18.57 44.77
CA ARG A 411 -35.86 18.32 44.23
C ARG A 411 -35.23 19.62 43.70
N PRO A 412 -33.93 19.91 43.94
CA PRO A 412 -33.25 21.05 43.33
C PRO A 412 -33.10 20.90 41.82
N LEU A 413 -33.12 22.03 41.07
CA LEU A 413 -32.89 22.05 39.62
C LEU A 413 -31.55 21.42 39.23
N LEU A 414 -30.51 21.64 40.05
CA LEU A 414 -29.17 21.10 39.79
C LEU A 414 -29.19 19.58 39.63
N ASP A 415 -29.98 18.86 40.42
CA ASP A 415 -30.11 17.40 40.33
C ASP A 415 -30.76 16.99 39.03
N VAL A 416 -31.76 17.75 38.54
CA VAL A 416 -32.40 17.50 37.24
C VAL A 416 -31.41 17.70 36.09
N LEU A 417 -30.65 18.81 36.12
CA LEU A 417 -29.62 19.08 35.09
C LEU A 417 -28.49 18.05 35.11
N ASN A 418 -28.09 17.60 36.29
CA ASN A 418 -27.06 16.52 36.39
C ASN A 418 -27.58 15.19 35.86
N ALA A 419 -28.82 14.82 36.20
CA ALA A 419 -29.43 13.59 35.70
C ALA A 419 -29.59 13.62 34.16
N GLU A 420 -29.97 14.75 33.59
CA GLU A 420 -29.99 14.95 32.14
C GLU A 420 -28.62 14.75 31.51
N GLN A 421 -27.57 15.34 32.09
CA GLN A 421 -26.20 15.18 31.64
C GLN A 421 -25.72 13.71 31.72
N GLU A 422 -26.05 12.99 32.81
CA GLU A 422 -25.66 11.59 33.00
C GLU A 422 -26.26 10.66 31.94
N VAL A 423 -27.52 10.90 31.54
CA VAL A 423 -28.15 10.12 30.43
C VAL A 423 -27.34 10.22 29.16
N TYR A 424 -27.00 11.43 28.73
CA TYR A 424 -26.28 11.63 27.48
C TYR A 424 -24.81 11.20 27.56
N GLN A 425 -24.15 11.37 28.71
CA GLN A 425 -22.81 10.80 28.92
C GLN A 425 -22.81 9.28 28.79
N ALA A 426 -23.79 8.60 29.37
CA ALA A 426 -23.92 7.15 29.24
C ALA A 426 -24.18 6.75 27.80
N ARG A 427 -25.03 7.49 27.06
CA ARG A 427 -25.32 7.24 25.65
C ARG A 427 -24.09 7.45 24.75
N PHE A 428 -23.33 8.51 24.96
CA PHE A 428 -22.10 8.74 24.22
C PHE A 428 -21.06 7.64 24.49
N ALA A 429 -20.91 7.22 25.73
CA ALA A 429 -20.02 6.13 26.11
C ALA A 429 -20.44 4.80 25.46
N GLU A 430 -21.74 4.51 25.37
CA GLU A 430 -22.28 3.35 24.68
C GLU A 430 -21.93 3.39 23.20
N LEU A 431 -22.27 4.47 22.49
CA LEU A 431 -22.01 4.63 21.04
C LEU A 431 -20.51 4.51 20.70
N GLN A 432 -19.65 5.12 21.51
CA GLN A 432 -18.21 5.02 21.35
C GLN A 432 -17.70 3.59 21.56
N THR A 433 -18.20 2.91 22.60
CA THR A 433 -17.80 1.52 22.90
C THR A 433 -18.28 0.56 21.81
N GLU A 434 -19.48 0.75 21.28
CA GLU A 434 -20.04 -0.04 20.19
C GLU A 434 -19.21 0.13 18.89
N SER A 435 -18.86 1.35 18.55
CA SER A 435 -17.99 1.63 17.41
C SER A 435 -16.61 0.96 17.54
N GLN A 436 -15.97 1.06 18.72
CA GLN A 436 -14.70 0.40 18.99
C GLN A 436 -14.81 -1.13 18.90
N LEU A 437 -15.91 -1.70 19.39
CA LEU A 437 -16.18 -3.14 19.27
C LEU A 437 -16.30 -3.57 17.81
N HIS A 438 -17.03 -2.82 16.98
CA HIS A 438 -17.16 -3.09 15.54
C HIS A 438 -15.80 -3.03 14.82
N GLN A 439 -14.95 -2.05 15.13
CA GLN A 439 -13.59 -1.95 14.58
C GLN A 439 -12.73 -3.17 14.98
N LEU A 440 -12.81 -3.63 16.22
CA LEU A 440 -12.09 -4.83 16.67
C LEU A 440 -12.60 -6.09 15.97
N GLN A 441 -13.88 -6.20 15.67
CA GLN A 441 -14.47 -7.29 14.91
C GLN A 441 -13.95 -7.31 13.46
N LEU A 442 -13.78 -6.15 12.83
CA LEU A 442 -13.12 -6.01 11.53
C LEU A 442 -11.64 -6.36 11.61
N ASN A 443 -10.94 -5.98 12.67
CA ASN A 443 -9.55 -6.35 12.91
C ASN A 443 -9.37 -7.87 13.05
N CYS A 444 -10.32 -8.56 13.71
CA CYS A 444 -10.30 -10.03 13.80
C CYS A 444 -10.43 -10.67 12.41
N LEU A 445 -11.31 -10.17 11.54
CA LEU A 445 -11.46 -10.65 10.16
C LEU A 445 -10.20 -10.40 9.31
N TYR A 446 -9.60 -9.22 9.45
CA TYR A 446 -8.39 -8.86 8.74
C TYR A 446 -7.21 -9.78 9.14
N ASN A 447 -6.99 -9.97 10.44
CA ASN A 447 -5.87 -10.78 10.95
C ASN A 447 -6.06 -12.30 10.77
N THR A 448 -7.28 -12.76 10.46
CA THR A 448 -7.54 -14.18 10.10
C THR A 448 -7.56 -14.43 8.60
N GLY A 449 -7.51 -13.38 7.75
CA GLY A 449 -7.67 -13.48 6.30
C GLY A 449 -9.11 -13.75 5.86
N ALA A 450 -10.08 -13.69 6.78
CA ALA A 450 -11.49 -13.96 6.51
C ALA A 450 -12.25 -12.74 5.93
N LEU A 451 -11.58 -11.58 5.82
CA LEU A 451 -12.21 -10.32 5.38
C LEU A 451 -12.80 -10.42 3.98
N ARG A 452 -12.04 -10.99 3.02
CA ARG A 452 -12.52 -11.18 1.63
C ARG A 452 -13.76 -12.05 1.56
N GLN A 453 -13.83 -13.11 2.37
CA GLN A 453 -15.01 -13.98 2.44
C GLN A 453 -16.20 -13.25 3.07
N ALA A 454 -15.97 -12.49 4.15
CA ALA A 454 -17.01 -11.75 4.86
C ALA A 454 -17.71 -10.71 3.96
N PHE A 455 -16.96 -10.03 3.09
CA PHE A 455 -17.47 -9.05 2.12
C PHE A 455 -17.75 -9.65 0.73
N ALA A 456 -17.69 -10.97 0.58
CA ALA A 456 -17.91 -11.69 -0.68
C ALA A 456 -17.05 -11.16 -1.85
N LEU A 457 -15.75 -10.90 -1.58
CA LEU A 457 -14.77 -10.42 -2.56
C LEU A 457 -14.06 -11.56 -3.29
N ASN A 458 -14.15 -12.80 -2.80
CA ASN A 458 -13.63 -13.99 -3.46
C ASN A 458 -14.49 -14.36 -4.69
N HIS A 459 -13.89 -15.01 -5.68
CA HIS A 459 -14.53 -15.43 -6.93
C HIS A 459 -15.12 -14.26 -7.74
N ARG A 460 -14.50 -13.11 -7.66
CA ARG A 460 -14.88 -11.90 -8.41
C ARG A 460 -13.71 -11.33 -9.17
N SER A 461 -14.01 -10.67 -10.27
CA SER A 461 -13.04 -9.82 -10.97
C SER A 461 -12.97 -8.46 -10.25
N ILE A 462 -11.80 -8.14 -9.69
CA ILE A 462 -11.51 -6.85 -9.06
C ILE A 462 -10.49 -6.13 -9.95
N GLN A 463 -10.86 -4.98 -10.50
CA GLN A 463 -10.01 -4.19 -11.39
C GLN A 463 -9.33 -5.04 -12.50
N SER A 464 -10.10 -5.93 -13.12
CA SER A 464 -9.68 -6.85 -14.20
C SER A 464 -8.79 -8.02 -13.77
N VAL A 465 -8.62 -8.27 -12.47
CA VAL A 465 -7.94 -9.46 -11.95
C VAL A 465 -8.95 -10.35 -11.25
N GLU A 466 -8.98 -11.63 -11.61
CA GLU A 466 -9.85 -12.61 -10.95
C GLU A 466 -9.23 -13.04 -9.61
N ILE A 467 -9.99 -12.86 -8.53
CA ILE A 467 -9.54 -13.22 -7.18
C ILE A 467 -10.08 -14.63 -6.88
N GLN A 468 -9.15 -15.57 -6.74
CA GLN A 468 -9.44 -16.91 -6.23
C GLN A 468 -9.05 -16.99 -4.74
N PRO A 469 -9.73 -17.80 -3.92
CA PRO A 469 -9.46 -17.95 -2.49
C PRO A 469 -8.09 -18.54 -2.19
#